data_46e18ed180249cab02118905495765ae
#
_entry.id   46e18ed180249cab02118905495765ae
#
_cell.length_a   1.000
_cell.length_b   1.000
_cell.length_c   1.000
_cell.angle_alpha   90.00
_cell.angle_beta   90.00
_cell.angle_gamma   90.00
#
_symmetry.space_group_name_H-M   'P 1'
#
loop_
_entity.id
_entity.type
_entity.pdbx_description
1 polymer ?
#
loop_
_entity_poly.entity_id
_entity_poly.type
_entity_poly.pdbx_seq_one_letter_code
_entity_poly.pdbx_strand_id
1 'polypeptide(L)'
;MIKICRAVIFICFYLAFVNAQDELEIKNPDYMPFHTKLLWGENGLVKKMNLSPESRQKELELRVKMLQTHQKLALVSLGLLAYQYSLGLELSDGNYSNLSNHRTFSKVTWSAYMTSASLSYFAPPALVYEKRVSSMKIHRWLSYLHFVGMMSVPILGKNIASSTNRSAALATHQDVATVTLVSMLLSGLLTILPY
;
A
#
# COMPACT_ATOMS: atom_id res chain seq x y z
N MET A 1 44.59 18.25 -31.55
CA MET A 1 43.41 17.40 -31.73
C MET A 1 43.01 16.63 -30.47
N ILE A 2 43.87 15.91 -29.78
CA ILE A 2 43.54 15.06 -28.59
C ILE A 2 42.97 15.88 -27.41
N LYS A 3 43.42 17.09 -27.13
CA LYS A 3 42.92 17.95 -26.05
C LYS A 3 41.48 18.42 -26.26
N ILE A 4 41.11 18.73 -27.52
CA ILE A 4 39.74 19.17 -27.87
C ILE A 4 38.77 18.00 -27.75
N CYS A 5 39.15 16.79 -28.17
CA CYS A 5 38.33 15.61 -28.07
C CYS A 5 38.03 15.23 -26.61
N ARG A 6 39.00 15.36 -25.69
CA ARG A 6 38.80 15.16 -24.25
C ARG A 6 37.85 16.20 -23.64
N ALA A 7 37.97 17.46 -24.03
CA ALA A 7 37.08 18.52 -23.55
C ALA A 7 35.62 18.29 -24.00
N VAL A 8 35.43 17.90 -25.28
CA VAL A 8 34.08 17.59 -25.80
C VAL A 8 33.45 16.37 -25.07
N ILE A 9 34.24 15.32 -24.83
CA ILE A 9 33.77 14.15 -24.09
C ILE A 9 33.38 14.55 -22.63
N PHE A 10 34.17 15.39 -21.96
CA PHE A 10 33.87 15.87 -20.62
C PHE A 10 32.59 16.73 -20.58
N ILE A 11 32.39 17.60 -21.58
CA ILE A 11 31.18 18.43 -21.69
C ILE A 11 29.94 17.56 -21.97
N CYS A 12 30.04 16.57 -22.86
CA CYS A 12 28.95 15.64 -23.12
C CYS A 12 28.59 14.81 -21.90
N PHE A 13 29.58 14.32 -21.12
CA PHE A 13 29.35 13.63 -19.86
C PHE A 13 28.71 14.53 -18.80
N TYR A 14 29.16 15.78 -18.69
CA TYR A 14 28.62 16.76 -17.77
C TYR A 14 27.17 17.12 -18.12
N LEU A 15 26.88 17.38 -19.40
CA LEU A 15 25.52 17.66 -19.88
C LEU A 15 24.60 16.45 -19.72
N ALA A 16 25.07 15.22 -19.94
CA ALA A 16 24.30 13.99 -19.67
C ALA A 16 24.02 13.82 -18.18
N PHE A 17 24.99 14.16 -17.32
CA PHE A 17 24.82 14.07 -15.87
C PHE A 17 23.85 15.13 -15.33
N VAL A 18 23.90 16.36 -15.85
CA VAL A 18 22.96 17.44 -15.48
C VAL A 18 21.53 17.07 -15.93
N ASN A 19 21.36 16.60 -17.18
CA ASN A 19 20.05 16.13 -17.65
C ASN A 19 19.52 14.95 -16.84
N ALA A 20 20.38 14.01 -16.40
CA ALA A 20 19.97 12.89 -15.55
C ALA A 20 19.51 13.33 -14.15
N GLN A 21 20.02 14.45 -13.63
CA GLN A 21 19.55 15.02 -12.36
C GLN A 21 18.17 15.66 -12.49
N ASP A 22 17.91 16.39 -13.59
CA ASP A 22 16.59 16.98 -13.86
C ASP A 22 15.49 15.91 -14.04
N GLU A 23 15.84 14.73 -14.54
CA GLU A 23 14.90 13.61 -14.66
C GLU A 23 14.49 12.99 -13.31
N LEU A 24 15.26 13.23 -12.24
CA LEU A 24 14.98 12.68 -10.90
C LEU A 24 14.12 13.61 -10.03
N GLU A 25 13.77 14.81 -10.50
CA GLU A 25 12.86 15.70 -9.79
C GLU A 25 11.42 15.16 -9.76
N ILE A 26 10.72 15.46 -8.66
CA ILE A 26 9.31 15.08 -8.51
C ILE A 26 8.46 16.01 -9.37
N LYS A 27 7.86 15.45 -10.42
CA LYS A 27 6.89 16.17 -11.25
C LYS A 27 5.52 16.20 -10.59
N ASN A 28 4.88 17.38 -10.57
CA ASN A 28 3.58 17.64 -9.98
C ASN A 28 3.49 17.30 -8.47
N PRO A 29 4.35 17.85 -7.61
CA PRO A 29 4.38 17.53 -6.17
C PRO A 29 3.08 17.88 -5.44
N ASP A 30 2.27 18.80 -5.98
CA ASP A 30 0.97 19.18 -5.40
C ASP A 30 -0.02 18.03 -5.36
N TYR A 31 0.10 17.07 -6.29
CA TYR A 31 -0.74 15.86 -6.36
C TYR A 31 -0.19 14.68 -5.58
N MET A 32 0.91 14.88 -4.84
CA MET A 32 1.46 13.88 -3.93
C MET A 32 0.44 13.56 -2.83
N PRO A 33 0.24 12.28 -2.47
CA PRO A 33 -0.64 11.88 -1.39
C PRO A 33 -0.26 12.53 -0.05
N PHE A 34 -1.26 12.85 0.76
CA PHE A 34 -1.05 13.51 2.05
C PHE A 34 -0.04 12.78 2.96
N HIS A 35 -0.16 11.46 3.10
CA HIS A 35 0.76 10.66 3.91
C HIS A 35 2.20 10.71 3.36
N THR A 36 2.37 10.70 2.03
CA THR A 36 3.69 10.84 1.41
C THR A 36 4.27 12.24 1.63
N LYS A 37 3.44 13.30 1.55
CA LYS A 37 3.87 14.67 1.89
C LYS A 37 4.32 14.78 3.34
N LEU A 38 3.55 14.17 4.26
CA LEU A 38 3.85 14.17 5.70
C LEU A 38 5.18 13.48 6.01
N LEU A 39 5.47 12.38 5.31
CA LEU A 39 6.68 11.58 5.55
C LEU A 39 7.90 12.12 4.78
N TRP A 40 7.73 12.40 3.50
CA TRP A 40 8.82 12.63 2.55
C TRP A 40 8.84 14.03 1.94
N GLY A 41 7.86 14.91 2.23
CA GLY A 41 7.84 16.29 1.73
C GLY A 41 9.08 17.08 2.20
N GLU A 42 9.20 18.32 1.77
CA GLU A 42 10.33 19.19 2.15
C GLU A 42 10.54 19.27 3.67
N ASN A 43 9.43 19.36 4.41
CA ASN A 43 9.39 19.37 5.87
C ASN A 43 8.97 18.00 6.46
N GLY A 44 9.10 16.91 5.68
CA GLY A 44 8.65 15.59 6.06
C GLY A 44 9.44 14.98 7.22
N LEU A 45 8.78 14.06 7.95
CA LEU A 45 9.36 13.42 9.13
C LEU A 45 10.67 12.69 8.83
N VAL A 46 10.76 12.00 7.68
CA VAL A 46 11.95 11.23 7.27
C VAL A 46 13.16 12.14 7.11
N LYS A 47 12.96 13.33 6.50
CA LYS A 47 14.03 14.33 6.34
C LYS A 47 14.41 14.97 7.69
N LYS A 48 13.43 15.32 8.50
CA LYS A 48 13.68 15.91 9.84
C LYS A 48 14.44 14.97 10.78
N MET A 49 14.22 13.67 10.63
CA MET A 49 14.89 12.65 11.44
C MET A 49 16.22 12.17 10.82
N ASN A 50 16.68 12.75 9.71
CA ASN A 50 17.86 12.34 8.95
C ASN A 50 17.84 10.85 8.55
N LEU A 51 16.67 10.30 8.27
CA LEU A 51 16.47 8.92 7.83
C LEU A 51 16.37 8.79 6.30
N SER A 52 16.46 9.92 5.57
CA SER A 52 16.43 9.90 4.10
C SER A 52 17.68 9.22 3.56
N PRO A 53 17.56 8.40 2.52
CA PRO A 53 18.70 7.94 1.75
C PRO A 53 19.55 9.11 1.22
N GLU A 54 20.84 8.88 1.00
CA GLU A 54 21.83 9.91 0.62
C GLU A 54 21.54 10.58 -0.72
N SER A 55 20.79 9.93 -1.61
CA SER A 55 20.47 10.45 -2.92
C SER A 55 19.05 10.06 -3.36
N ARG A 56 18.49 10.86 -4.27
CA ARG A 56 17.19 10.61 -4.88
C ARG A 56 17.14 9.27 -5.61
N GLN A 57 18.24 8.84 -6.22
CA GLN A 57 18.34 7.53 -6.85
C GLN A 57 18.16 6.41 -5.81
N LYS A 58 18.83 6.48 -4.66
CA LYS A 58 18.67 5.50 -3.57
C LYS A 58 17.26 5.49 -2.98
N GLU A 59 16.59 6.65 -2.91
CA GLU A 59 15.16 6.71 -2.54
C GLU A 59 14.28 5.93 -3.53
N LEU A 60 14.52 6.08 -4.84
CA LEU A 60 13.76 5.37 -5.88
C LEU A 60 14.03 3.87 -5.86
N GLU A 61 15.26 3.45 -5.66
CA GLU A 61 15.60 2.02 -5.49
C GLU A 61 14.91 1.42 -4.28
N LEU A 62 14.89 2.14 -3.15
CA LEU A 62 14.17 1.75 -1.94
C LEU A 62 12.66 1.64 -2.23
N ARG A 63 12.09 2.65 -2.89
CA ARG A 63 10.69 2.63 -3.32
C ARG A 63 10.34 1.39 -4.13
N VAL A 64 11.15 1.07 -5.14
CA VAL A 64 10.92 -0.10 -6.01
C VAL A 64 10.92 -1.38 -5.18
N LYS A 65 11.90 -1.59 -4.31
CA LYS A 65 11.98 -2.77 -3.43
C LYS A 65 10.77 -2.86 -2.50
N MET A 66 10.38 -1.75 -1.88
CA MET A 66 9.22 -1.71 -0.97
C MET A 66 7.92 -2.05 -1.72
N LEU A 67 7.69 -1.47 -2.90
CA LEU A 67 6.47 -1.71 -3.67
C LEU A 67 6.42 -3.11 -4.28
N GLN A 68 7.53 -3.67 -4.73
CA GLN A 68 7.59 -5.08 -5.20
C GLN A 68 7.28 -6.05 -4.06
N THR A 69 7.80 -5.80 -2.86
CA THR A 69 7.50 -6.61 -1.68
C THR A 69 6.04 -6.42 -1.25
N HIS A 70 5.53 -5.18 -1.29
CA HIS A 70 4.12 -4.89 -1.07
C HIS A 70 3.22 -5.70 -2.00
N GLN A 71 3.48 -5.73 -3.31
CA GLN A 71 2.68 -6.48 -4.28
C GLN A 71 2.60 -7.98 -3.93
N LYS A 72 3.75 -8.60 -3.61
CA LYS A 72 3.80 -10.02 -3.22
C LYS A 72 3.00 -10.29 -1.95
N LEU A 73 3.20 -9.47 -0.92
CA LEU A 73 2.48 -9.60 0.35
C LEU A 73 0.99 -9.25 0.22
N ALA A 74 0.62 -8.34 -0.67
CA ALA A 74 -0.77 -8.00 -0.94
C ALA A 74 -1.52 -9.19 -1.54
N LEU A 75 -0.92 -9.92 -2.48
CA LEU A 75 -1.50 -11.14 -3.04
C LEU A 75 -1.66 -12.23 -1.97
N VAL A 76 -0.65 -12.45 -1.14
CA VAL A 76 -0.74 -13.39 -0.01
C VAL A 76 -1.84 -12.96 0.95
N SER A 77 -1.90 -11.67 1.29
CA SER A 77 -2.94 -11.13 2.20
C SER A 77 -4.34 -11.26 1.63
N LEU A 78 -4.51 -11.09 0.30
CA LEU A 78 -5.80 -11.29 -0.36
C LEU A 78 -6.24 -12.76 -0.28
N GLY A 79 -5.35 -13.72 -0.55
CA GLY A 79 -5.63 -15.14 -0.41
C GLY A 79 -5.99 -15.53 1.04
N LEU A 80 -5.23 -15.02 2.01
CA LEU A 80 -5.51 -15.23 3.44
C LEU A 80 -6.86 -14.61 3.84
N LEU A 81 -7.20 -13.42 3.33
CA LEU A 81 -8.47 -12.77 3.62
C LEU A 81 -9.65 -13.54 3.02
N ALA A 82 -9.52 -14.04 1.80
CA ALA A 82 -10.54 -14.88 1.16
C ALA A 82 -10.76 -16.18 1.96
N TYR A 83 -9.69 -16.84 2.38
CA TYR A 83 -9.80 -18.03 3.25
C TYR A 83 -10.41 -17.68 4.60
N GLN A 84 -9.98 -16.58 5.22
CA GLN A 84 -10.54 -16.09 6.48
C GLN A 84 -12.04 -15.79 6.36
N TYR A 85 -12.47 -15.24 5.22
CA TYR A 85 -13.86 -14.96 4.91
C TYR A 85 -14.67 -16.26 4.78
N SER A 86 -14.14 -17.28 4.09
CA SER A 86 -14.83 -18.59 3.98
C SER A 86 -15.03 -19.25 5.33
N LEU A 87 -14.04 -19.21 6.23
CA LEU A 87 -14.19 -19.69 7.60
C LEU A 87 -15.31 -18.91 8.36
N GLY A 88 -15.44 -17.61 8.08
CA GLY A 88 -16.50 -16.78 8.66
C GLY A 88 -17.89 -17.16 8.17
N LEU A 89 -18.04 -17.54 6.90
CA LEU A 89 -19.30 -18.04 6.34
C LEU A 89 -19.72 -19.35 7.00
N GLU A 90 -18.79 -20.32 7.18
CA GLU A 90 -19.07 -21.58 7.89
C GLU A 90 -19.58 -21.34 9.32
N LEU A 91 -18.99 -20.38 10.03
CA LEU A 91 -19.46 -20.00 11.37
C LEU A 91 -20.86 -19.41 11.34
N SER A 92 -21.23 -18.68 10.31
CA SER A 92 -22.58 -18.11 10.12
C SER A 92 -23.63 -19.21 9.89
N ASP A 93 -23.23 -20.28 9.20
CA ASP A 93 -24.05 -21.45 8.93
C ASP A 93 -24.17 -22.40 10.16
N GLY A 94 -23.57 -21.98 11.28
CA GLY A 94 -23.63 -22.74 12.56
C GLY A 94 -22.52 -23.78 12.75
N ASN A 95 -21.55 -23.85 11.83
CA ASN A 95 -20.41 -24.75 11.98
C ASN A 95 -19.30 -24.11 12.84
N TYR A 96 -19.42 -24.19 14.14
CA TYR A 96 -18.47 -23.62 15.10
C TYR A 96 -17.17 -24.41 15.27
N SER A 97 -17.00 -25.57 14.61
CA SER A 97 -15.77 -26.36 14.68
C SER A 97 -14.54 -25.55 14.22
N ASN A 98 -14.72 -24.61 13.28
CA ASN A 98 -13.70 -23.76 12.71
C ASN A 98 -13.48 -22.43 13.44
N LEU A 99 -14.11 -22.18 14.60
CA LEU A 99 -13.95 -20.93 15.33
C LEU A 99 -12.51 -20.65 15.74
N SER A 100 -11.75 -21.68 16.16
CA SER A 100 -10.34 -21.55 16.51
C SER A 100 -9.49 -21.15 15.31
N ASN A 101 -9.73 -21.79 14.16
CA ASN A 101 -9.05 -21.48 12.90
C ASN A 101 -9.35 -20.05 12.45
N HIS A 102 -10.66 -19.66 12.46
CA HIS A 102 -11.06 -18.30 12.12
C HIS A 102 -10.33 -17.24 12.98
N ARG A 103 -10.22 -17.47 14.29
CA ARG A 103 -9.51 -16.56 15.21
C ARG A 103 -8.00 -16.52 14.94
N THR A 104 -7.38 -17.65 14.63
CA THR A 104 -5.94 -17.73 14.36
C THR A 104 -5.60 -17.07 13.04
N PHE A 105 -6.32 -17.43 11.97
CA PHE A 105 -6.11 -16.84 10.65
C PHE A 105 -6.44 -15.35 10.60
N SER A 106 -7.39 -14.87 11.43
CA SER A 106 -7.63 -13.43 11.58
C SER A 106 -6.34 -12.65 11.96
N LYS A 107 -5.57 -13.17 12.91
CA LYS A 107 -4.32 -12.54 13.35
C LYS A 107 -3.24 -12.61 12.25
N VAL A 108 -3.11 -13.77 11.60
CA VAL A 108 -2.14 -13.96 10.50
C VAL A 108 -2.46 -13.04 9.33
N THR A 109 -3.71 -13.02 8.88
CA THR A 109 -4.19 -12.17 7.78
C THR A 109 -3.98 -10.70 8.10
N TRP A 110 -4.35 -10.27 9.30
CA TRP A 110 -4.17 -8.89 9.74
C TRP A 110 -2.70 -8.48 9.76
N SER A 111 -1.82 -9.33 10.30
CA SER A 111 -0.37 -9.05 10.35
C SER A 111 0.25 -8.98 8.97
N ALA A 112 -0.06 -9.91 8.08
CA ALA A 112 0.42 -9.92 6.69
C ALA A 112 -0.05 -8.66 5.95
N TYR A 113 -1.33 -8.32 6.10
CA TYR A 113 -1.91 -7.12 5.50
C TYR A 113 -1.24 -5.84 6.02
N MET A 114 -1.09 -5.68 7.35
CA MET A 114 -0.47 -4.48 7.92
C MET A 114 0.98 -4.32 7.50
N THR A 115 1.74 -5.42 7.39
CA THR A 115 3.10 -5.39 6.85
C THR A 115 3.10 -4.92 5.39
N SER A 116 2.21 -5.49 4.56
CA SER A 116 2.04 -5.09 3.16
C SER A 116 1.67 -3.61 3.04
N ALA A 117 0.66 -3.15 3.78
CA ALA A 117 0.20 -1.77 3.78
C ALA A 117 1.32 -0.80 4.19
N SER A 118 2.06 -1.12 5.25
CA SER A 118 3.19 -0.31 5.72
C SER A 118 4.23 -0.09 4.63
N LEU A 119 4.56 -1.12 3.85
CA LEU A 119 5.52 -0.99 2.74
C LEU A 119 5.07 0.00 1.67
N SER A 120 3.77 0.10 1.39
CA SER A 120 3.27 1.07 0.41
C SER A 120 3.11 2.47 0.98
N TYR A 121 2.64 2.60 2.23
CA TYR A 121 2.42 3.91 2.86
C TYR A 121 3.73 4.62 3.23
N PHE A 122 4.76 3.87 3.64
CA PHE A 122 6.07 4.42 3.98
C PHE A 122 7.03 4.50 2.80
N ALA A 123 6.63 4.05 1.60
CA ALA A 123 7.48 4.11 0.42
C ALA A 123 7.85 5.56 0.06
N PRO A 124 9.11 5.83 -0.33
CA PRO A 124 9.54 7.13 -0.85
C PRO A 124 8.66 7.64 -2.00
N PRO A 125 8.64 8.95 -2.29
CA PRO A 125 7.79 9.53 -3.31
C PRO A 125 8.12 9.01 -4.72
N ALA A 126 7.10 8.99 -5.59
CA ALA A 126 7.27 8.71 -7.02
C ALA A 126 7.93 9.88 -7.75
N LEU A 127 8.42 9.65 -8.96
CA LEU A 127 8.92 10.73 -9.84
C LEU A 127 7.78 11.60 -10.38
N VAL A 128 6.63 11.00 -10.66
CA VAL A 128 5.50 11.71 -11.29
C VAL A 128 4.22 11.44 -10.52
N TYR A 129 3.44 12.49 -10.29
CA TYR A 129 2.07 12.40 -9.80
C TYR A 129 1.10 12.92 -10.85
N GLU A 130 0.09 12.12 -11.21
CA GLU A 130 -0.85 12.49 -12.24
C GLU A 130 -1.98 13.39 -11.73
N LYS A 131 -2.34 14.39 -12.55
CA LYS A 131 -3.50 15.28 -12.30
C LYS A 131 -4.82 14.56 -12.53
N ARG A 132 -4.88 13.74 -13.58
CA ARG A 132 -6.09 13.00 -13.99
C ARG A 132 -6.40 11.83 -13.06
N VAL A 133 -7.60 11.29 -13.18
CA VAL A 133 -7.99 10.03 -12.55
C VAL A 133 -7.32 8.90 -13.33
N SER A 134 -6.52 8.09 -12.65
CA SER A 134 -5.85 6.91 -13.20
C SER A 134 -6.24 5.68 -12.39
N SER A 135 -5.98 4.48 -12.91
CA SER A 135 -6.21 3.22 -12.20
C SER A 135 -5.48 3.21 -10.85
N MET A 136 -4.25 3.75 -10.79
CA MET A 136 -3.49 3.88 -9.54
C MET A 136 -4.10 4.88 -8.56
N LYS A 137 -4.79 5.90 -9.03
CA LYS A 137 -5.52 6.83 -8.14
C LYS A 137 -6.76 6.15 -7.55
N ILE A 138 -7.49 5.37 -8.34
CA ILE A 138 -8.63 4.57 -7.87
C ILE A 138 -8.14 3.47 -6.93
N HIS A 139 -7.06 2.74 -7.27
CA HIS A 139 -6.41 1.77 -6.39
C HIS A 139 -6.13 2.38 -5.01
N ARG A 140 -5.59 3.58 -4.95
CA ARG A 140 -5.30 4.29 -3.70
C ARG A 140 -6.58 4.60 -2.89
N TRP A 141 -7.66 5.03 -3.53
CA TRP A 141 -8.93 5.26 -2.84
C TRP A 141 -9.51 3.97 -2.27
N LEU A 142 -9.48 2.89 -3.04
CA LEU A 142 -9.88 1.56 -2.57
C LEU A 142 -8.97 1.09 -1.43
N SER A 143 -7.67 1.41 -1.48
CA SER A 143 -6.74 1.04 -0.39
C SER A 143 -7.09 1.71 0.93
N TYR A 144 -7.56 2.95 0.94
CA TYR A 144 -8.04 3.58 2.16
C TYR A 144 -9.30 2.89 2.69
N LEU A 145 -10.23 2.51 1.79
CA LEU A 145 -11.45 1.81 2.19
C LEU A 145 -11.15 0.46 2.85
N HIS A 146 -10.37 -0.41 2.18
CA HIS A 146 -10.04 -1.70 2.78
C HIS A 146 -9.07 -1.59 3.96
N PHE A 147 -8.28 -0.53 4.08
CA PHE A 147 -7.46 -0.28 5.27
C PHE A 147 -8.34 -0.02 6.51
N VAL A 148 -9.33 0.87 6.38
CA VAL A 148 -10.31 1.12 7.45
C VAL A 148 -11.07 -0.17 7.80
N GLY A 149 -11.46 -0.96 6.81
CA GLY A 149 -12.08 -2.26 7.01
C GLY A 149 -11.19 -3.22 7.79
N MET A 150 -9.93 -3.39 7.39
CA MET A 150 -8.96 -4.26 8.08
C MET A 150 -8.66 -3.82 9.52
N MET A 151 -8.78 -2.54 9.84
CA MET A 151 -8.70 -2.05 11.22
C MET A 151 -9.96 -2.38 12.00
N SER A 152 -11.13 -2.29 11.37
CA SER A 152 -12.43 -2.41 12.01
C SER A 152 -12.87 -3.87 12.22
N VAL A 153 -12.64 -4.75 11.25
CA VAL A 153 -13.12 -6.15 11.26
C VAL A 153 -12.71 -6.94 12.51
N PRO A 154 -11.43 -6.90 12.97
CA PRO A 154 -11.05 -7.62 14.19
C PRO A 154 -11.72 -7.08 15.45
N ILE A 155 -11.97 -5.77 15.50
CA ILE A 155 -12.64 -5.10 16.63
C ILE A 155 -14.13 -5.53 16.66
N LEU A 156 -14.78 -5.46 15.51
CA LEU A 156 -16.18 -5.90 15.37
C LEU A 156 -16.35 -7.37 15.74
N GLY A 157 -15.43 -8.25 15.27
CA GLY A 157 -15.46 -9.67 15.59
C GLY A 157 -15.32 -9.97 17.09
N LYS A 158 -14.46 -9.22 17.80
CA LYS A 158 -14.34 -9.35 19.27
C LYS A 158 -15.63 -8.92 19.99
N ASN A 159 -16.31 -7.91 19.49
CA ASN A 159 -17.49 -7.34 20.13
C ASN A 159 -18.76 -8.20 19.98
N ILE A 160 -18.79 -9.17 19.06
CA ILE A 160 -19.97 -10.05 18.86
C ILE A 160 -20.36 -10.76 20.15
N ALA A 161 -19.38 -11.32 20.88
CA ALA A 161 -19.66 -12.12 22.09
C ALA A 161 -20.18 -11.27 23.25
N SER A 162 -19.80 -10.02 23.37
CA SER A 162 -20.19 -9.08 24.43
C SER A 162 -21.40 -8.23 24.07
N SER A 163 -21.86 -8.27 22.81
CA SER A 163 -23.00 -7.46 22.37
C SER A 163 -24.33 -7.94 22.96
N THR A 164 -25.16 -6.99 23.37
CA THR A 164 -26.58 -7.26 23.79
C THR A 164 -27.42 -7.72 22.59
N ASN A 165 -27.07 -7.28 21.37
CA ASN A 165 -27.71 -7.75 20.14
C ASN A 165 -26.65 -8.43 19.25
N ARG A 166 -26.44 -9.73 19.51
CA ARG A 166 -25.43 -10.54 18.79
C ARG A 166 -25.71 -10.68 17.32
N SER A 167 -26.96 -10.77 16.89
CA SER A 167 -27.30 -10.89 15.47
C SER A 167 -26.95 -9.64 14.68
N ALA A 168 -27.27 -8.47 15.21
CA ALA A 168 -26.88 -7.20 14.59
C ALA A 168 -25.35 -7.00 14.59
N ALA A 169 -24.66 -7.36 15.67
CA ALA A 169 -23.20 -7.28 15.74
C ALA A 169 -22.53 -8.23 14.73
N LEU A 170 -23.05 -9.43 14.55
CA LEU A 170 -22.57 -10.39 13.55
C LEU A 170 -22.80 -9.86 12.14
N ALA A 171 -24.01 -9.37 11.83
CA ALA A 171 -24.33 -8.79 10.53
C ALA A 171 -23.37 -7.63 10.19
N THR A 172 -23.15 -6.69 11.11
CA THR A 172 -22.21 -5.58 10.93
C THR A 172 -20.78 -6.06 10.66
N HIS A 173 -20.31 -7.07 11.40
CA HIS A 173 -18.98 -7.66 11.16
C HIS A 173 -18.88 -8.27 9.77
N GLN A 174 -19.91 -9.00 9.31
CA GLN A 174 -19.96 -9.62 7.99
C GLN A 174 -20.00 -8.59 6.87
N ASP A 175 -20.83 -7.55 6.99
CA ASP A 175 -20.96 -6.49 6.00
C ASP A 175 -19.60 -5.76 5.81
N VAL A 176 -18.96 -5.37 6.91
CA VAL A 176 -17.65 -4.71 6.85
C VAL A 176 -16.58 -5.65 6.30
N ALA A 177 -16.59 -6.95 6.66
CA ALA A 177 -15.66 -7.93 6.11
C ALA A 177 -15.85 -8.10 4.59
N THR A 178 -17.12 -8.16 4.12
CA THR A 178 -17.45 -8.25 2.69
C THR A 178 -16.98 -7.04 1.92
N VAL A 179 -17.28 -5.83 2.41
CA VAL A 179 -16.81 -4.58 1.77
C VAL A 179 -15.28 -4.54 1.73
N THR A 180 -14.62 -5.00 2.78
CA THR A 180 -13.15 -5.06 2.87
C THR A 180 -12.57 -6.00 1.83
N LEU A 181 -13.11 -7.22 1.71
CA LEU A 181 -12.65 -8.21 0.73
C LEU A 181 -12.87 -7.73 -0.69
N VAL A 182 -14.08 -7.23 -1.00
CA VAL A 182 -14.43 -6.73 -2.35
C VAL A 182 -13.55 -5.54 -2.74
N SER A 183 -13.39 -4.57 -1.85
CA SER A 183 -12.55 -3.39 -2.13
C SER A 183 -11.08 -3.77 -2.31
N MET A 184 -10.55 -4.75 -1.56
CA MET A 184 -9.20 -5.25 -1.72
C MET A 184 -9.02 -6.02 -3.03
N LEU A 185 -10.00 -6.83 -3.42
CA LEU A 185 -10.00 -7.54 -4.71
C LEU A 185 -10.01 -6.56 -5.88
N LEU A 186 -10.92 -5.58 -5.88
CA LEU A 186 -10.99 -4.55 -6.91
C LEU A 186 -9.69 -3.73 -6.98
N SER A 187 -9.14 -3.37 -5.83
CA SER A 187 -7.84 -2.68 -5.74
C SER A 187 -6.72 -3.49 -6.38
N GLY A 188 -6.67 -4.81 -6.14
CA GLY A 188 -5.70 -5.71 -6.76
C GLY A 188 -5.87 -5.81 -8.28
N LEU A 189 -7.10 -5.96 -8.76
CA LEU A 189 -7.41 -6.02 -10.21
C LEU A 189 -6.93 -4.78 -10.96
N LEU A 190 -7.08 -3.59 -10.37
CA LEU A 190 -6.63 -2.34 -11.00
C LEU A 190 -5.11 -2.26 -11.20
N THR A 191 -4.31 -3.06 -10.50
CA THR A 191 -2.86 -3.10 -10.69
C THR A 191 -2.43 -3.98 -11.88
N ILE A 192 -3.33 -4.82 -12.39
CA ILE A 192 -3.09 -5.74 -13.50
C ILE A 192 -3.62 -5.17 -14.82
N LEU A 193 -4.61 -4.28 -14.75
CA LEU A 193 -5.19 -3.67 -15.94
C LEU A 193 -4.20 -2.69 -16.59
N PRO A 194 -4.08 -2.70 -17.93
CA PRO A 194 -3.25 -1.73 -18.64
C PRO A 194 -3.80 -0.32 -18.43
N TYR A 195 -2.90 0.64 -18.36
CA TYR A 195 -3.19 2.06 -18.19
C TYR A 195 -3.76 2.71 -19.44
#